data_910ba79d73ef7c2ea4addfdb71717f21
#
_entry.id   910ba79d73ef7c2ea4addfdb71717f21
#
_cell.length_a   1.000
_cell.length_b   1.000
_cell.length_c   1.000
_cell.angle_alpha   90.00
_cell.angle_beta   90.00
_cell.angle_gamma   90.00
#
_symmetry.space_group_name_H-M   'P 1'
#
loop_
_entity.id
_entity.type
_entity.pdbx_description
1 polymer ?
#
loop_
_entity_poly.entity_id
_entity_poly.type
_entity_poly.pdbx_seq_one_letter_code
_entity_poly.pdbx_strand_id
1 'polypeptide(L)'
;VPPLICGGQSKYDIEDSLIDMDFLGLHNVLALRGDKRQNEPRFVPYAQGHAHAADLVRQIQAMNRGEFIDGEVEECHHSKFSVGVAGYPEKHFGAANPQSDLQYLKEKVDAGADYIVTQMFFDNSKYFDFVERCRKAGITVPIIPGIKPISTPKHLEILPRTFSVSLPEELVKAVRACGEDTQAAR
;
A
#
# COMPACT_ATOMS: atom_id res chain seq x y z
N VAL A 1 8.24 4.04 8.06
CA VAL A 1 6.93 4.59 7.68
C VAL A 1 5.86 3.66 8.23
N PRO A 2 5.06 4.11 9.22
CA PRO A 2 3.98 3.30 9.76
C PRO A 2 2.85 3.12 8.73
N PRO A 3 2.25 1.92 8.63
CA PRO A 3 1.04 1.72 7.87
C PRO A 3 -0.17 2.25 8.63
N LEU A 4 -1.03 3.01 7.97
CA LEU A 4 -2.34 3.40 8.46
C LEU A 4 -3.40 2.67 7.61
N ILE A 5 -4.20 1.84 8.27
CA ILE A 5 -5.15 0.95 7.60
C ILE A 5 -6.56 1.42 7.90
N CYS A 6 -7.34 1.76 6.87
CA CYS A 6 -8.73 2.19 7.08
C CYS A 6 -9.72 1.03 7.28
N GLY A 7 -9.33 -0.19 7.01
CA GLY A 7 -10.17 -1.36 7.26
C GLY A 7 -10.37 -1.62 8.76
N GLY A 8 -11.62 -1.60 9.21
CA GLY A 8 -11.98 -1.87 10.61
C GLY A 8 -11.95 -0.67 11.55
N GLN A 9 -11.77 0.55 11.02
CA GLN A 9 -11.77 1.81 11.77
C GLN A 9 -12.79 2.78 11.20
N SER A 10 -13.36 3.62 12.06
CA SER A 10 -14.15 4.78 11.65
C SER A 10 -13.23 5.92 11.17
N LYS A 11 -13.79 6.92 10.54
CA LYS A 11 -13.05 8.14 10.16
C LYS A 11 -12.53 8.88 11.39
N TYR A 12 -13.27 8.85 12.50
CA TYR A 12 -12.86 9.46 13.77
C TYR A 12 -11.67 8.72 14.39
N ASP A 13 -11.68 7.37 14.43
CA ASP A 13 -10.54 6.59 14.93
C ASP A 13 -9.26 6.88 14.13
N ILE A 14 -9.42 7.12 12.80
CA ILE A 14 -8.33 7.47 11.90
C ILE A 14 -7.82 8.88 12.20
N GLU A 15 -8.73 9.84 12.42
CA GLU A 15 -8.38 11.22 12.76
C GLU A 15 -7.61 11.29 14.08
N ASP A 16 -8.09 10.61 15.13
CA ASP A 16 -7.41 10.51 16.42
C ASP A 16 -6.01 9.90 16.25
N SER A 17 -5.89 8.82 15.48
CA SER A 17 -4.60 8.19 15.20
C SER A 17 -3.63 9.13 14.46
N LEU A 18 -4.13 9.96 13.55
CA LEU A 18 -3.31 10.94 12.84
C LEU A 18 -2.88 12.09 13.75
N ILE A 19 -3.76 12.55 14.65
CA ILE A 19 -3.41 13.56 15.65
C ILE A 19 -2.29 13.02 16.55
N ASP A 20 -2.41 11.78 17.04
CA ASP A 20 -1.38 11.15 17.87
C ASP A 20 -0.04 11.01 17.10
N MET A 21 -0.08 10.61 15.82
CA MET A 21 1.12 10.50 14.99
C MET A 21 1.79 11.85 14.78
N ASP A 22 1.02 12.90 14.49
CA ASP A 22 1.56 14.26 14.31
C ASP A 22 2.19 14.78 15.60
N PHE A 23 1.53 14.58 16.75
CA PHE A 23 2.07 14.92 18.06
C PHE A 23 3.39 14.21 18.38
N LEU A 24 3.53 12.95 17.94
CA LEU A 24 4.77 12.17 18.07
C LEU A 24 5.83 12.50 17.02
N GLY A 25 5.58 13.42 16.09
CA GLY A 25 6.48 13.78 15.01
C GLY A 25 6.58 12.72 13.89
N LEU A 26 5.60 11.85 13.76
CA LEU A 26 5.54 10.79 12.73
C LEU A 26 4.81 11.30 11.48
N HIS A 27 5.48 12.07 10.66
CA HIS A 27 4.88 12.77 9.52
C HIS A 27 4.87 11.96 8.20
N ASN A 28 5.32 10.72 8.20
CA ASN A 28 5.29 9.85 7.02
C ASN A 28 4.36 8.67 7.29
N VAL A 29 3.33 8.49 6.47
CA VAL A 29 2.36 7.40 6.62
C VAL A 29 2.19 6.62 5.32
N LEU A 30 1.94 5.32 5.42
CA LEU A 30 1.56 4.48 4.30
C LEU A 30 0.05 4.20 4.38
N ALA A 31 -0.74 4.88 3.55
CA ALA A 31 -2.19 4.76 3.53
C ALA A 31 -2.63 3.49 2.80
N LEU A 32 -3.25 2.57 3.53
CA LEU A 32 -3.70 1.28 3.04
C LEU A 32 -5.20 1.08 3.30
N ARG A 33 -5.86 0.35 2.41
CA ARG A 33 -7.24 -0.09 2.67
C ARG A 33 -7.28 -1.18 3.73
N GLY A 34 -6.32 -2.07 3.70
CA GLY A 34 -6.33 -3.34 4.41
C GLY A 34 -7.03 -4.44 3.61
N ASP A 35 -6.85 -5.67 4.07
CA ASP A 35 -7.43 -6.87 3.46
C ASP A 35 -8.81 -7.18 4.03
N LYS A 36 -9.55 -8.03 3.33
CA LYS A 36 -10.81 -8.59 3.86
C LYS A 36 -10.53 -9.41 5.12
N ARG A 37 -11.46 -9.43 6.06
CA ARG A 37 -11.37 -10.32 7.22
C ARG A 37 -11.40 -11.78 6.79
N GLN A 38 -10.78 -12.65 7.58
CA GLN A 38 -10.58 -14.06 7.23
C GLN A 38 -11.90 -14.80 6.91
N ASN A 39 -12.99 -14.43 7.54
CA ASN A 39 -14.32 -15.06 7.40
C ASN A 39 -15.24 -14.30 6.42
N GLU A 40 -14.75 -13.29 5.74
CA GLU A 40 -15.56 -12.50 4.79
C GLU A 40 -15.20 -12.85 3.34
N PRO A 41 -16.19 -13.00 2.45
CA PRO A 41 -15.94 -13.29 1.02
C PRO A 41 -15.31 -12.09 0.30
N ARG A 42 -15.55 -10.87 0.79
CA ARG A 42 -15.04 -9.61 0.24
C ARG A 42 -14.73 -8.61 1.35
N PHE A 43 -13.99 -7.58 1.02
CA PHE A 43 -13.78 -6.46 1.93
C PHE A 43 -15.11 -5.75 2.22
N VAL A 44 -15.40 -5.53 3.49
CA VAL A 44 -16.56 -4.75 3.96
C VAL A 44 -16.02 -3.58 4.78
N PRO A 45 -16.31 -2.33 4.36
CA PRO A 45 -15.90 -1.15 5.12
C PRO A 45 -16.52 -1.18 6.52
N TYR A 46 -15.80 -0.63 7.49
CA TYR A 46 -16.36 -0.38 8.81
C TYR A 46 -17.48 0.68 8.72
N ALA A 47 -18.47 0.60 9.61
CA ALA A 47 -19.50 1.63 9.68
C ALA A 47 -18.85 3.02 9.89
N GLN A 48 -19.21 4.00 9.05
CA GLN A 48 -18.61 5.34 9.05
C GLN A 48 -17.08 5.35 8.75
N GLY A 49 -16.52 4.24 8.24
CA GLY A 49 -15.13 4.15 7.79
C GLY A 49 -14.97 4.41 6.30
N HIS A 50 -13.75 4.27 5.82
CA HIS A 50 -13.42 4.41 4.40
C HIS A 50 -13.54 3.09 3.65
N ALA A 51 -14.07 3.15 2.42
CA ALA A 51 -14.17 2.00 1.53
C ALA A 51 -12.86 1.76 0.73
N HIS A 52 -12.11 2.82 0.45
CA HIS A 52 -10.93 2.79 -0.39
C HIS A 52 -9.76 3.57 0.23
N ALA A 53 -8.54 3.17 -0.11
CA ALA A 53 -7.34 3.90 0.32
C ALA A 53 -7.31 5.35 -0.21
N ALA A 54 -7.91 5.63 -1.36
CA ALA A 54 -8.03 6.99 -1.88
C ALA A 54 -8.84 7.91 -0.96
N ASP A 55 -9.87 7.38 -0.28
CA ASP A 55 -10.66 8.14 0.68
C ASP A 55 -9.86 8.46 1.94
N LEU A 56 -9.02 7.51 2.39
CA LEU A 56 -8.09 7.72 3.48
C LEU A 56 -7.05 8.81 3.12
N VAL A 57 -6.49 8.77 1.89
CA VAL A 57 -5.57 9.81 1.42
C VAL A 57 -6.23 11.18 1.46
N ARG A 58 -7.51 11.30 1.02
CA ARG A 58 -8.24 12.59 1.06
C ARG A 58 -8.40 13.09 2.49
N GLN A 59 -8.71 12.23 3.46
CA GLN A 59 -8.82 12.62 4.86
C GLN A 59 -7.47 13.11 5.41
N ILE A 60 -6.36 12.41 5.13
CA ILE A 60 -5.03 12.85 5.57
C ILE A 60 -4.68 14.22 4.95
N GLN A 61 -4.98 14.41 3.67
CA GLN A 61 -4.73 15.69 3.00
C GLN A 61 -5.66 16.81 3.49
N ALA A 62 -6.88 16.50 3.93
CA ALA A 62 -7.76 17.47 4.59
C ALA A 62 -7.12 17.95 5.91
N MET A 63 -6.62 17.04 6.74
CA MET A 63 -5.92 17.39 7.99
C MET A 63 -4.62 18.18 7.74
N ASN A 64 -3.90 17.91 6.66
CA ASN A 64 -2.76 18.74 6.24
C ASN A 64 -3.17 20.19 5.92
N ARG A 65 -4.45 20.43 5.58
CA ARG A 65 -5.01 21.77 5.38
C ARG A 65 -5.70 22.33 6.62
N GLY A 66 -5.70 21.62 7.75
CA GLY A 66 -6.39 22.01 8.97
C GLY A 66 -7.90 21.73 8.95
N GLU A 67 -8.38 20.90 8.04
CA GLU A 67 -9.78 20.48 7.93
C GLU A 67 -10.00 19.18 8.71
N PHE A 68 -10.84 19.21 9.74
CA PHE A 68 -11.19 18.06 10.58
C PHE A 68 -12.62 17.60 10.31
N ILE A 69 -13.01 16.40 10.76
CA ILE A 69 -14.33 15.81 10.49
C ILE A 69 -15.46 16.68 11.04
N ASP A 70 -15.30 17.20 12.25
CA ASP A 70 -16.31 18.02 12.93
C ASP A 70 -16.24 19.53 12.57
N GLY A 71 -15.47 19.87 11.54
CA GLY A 71 -15.35 21.22 11.02
C GLY A 71 -14.02 21.91 11.34
N GLU A 72 -13.97 23.24 11.07
CA GLU A 72 -12.79 24.04 11.34
C GLU A 72 -12.66 24.27 12.85
N VAL A 73 -11.50 23.96 13.40
CA VAL A 73 -11.13 24.29 14.78
C VAL A 73 -10.47 25.67 14.75
N GLU A 74 -10.92 26.60 15.61
CA GLU A 74 -10.22 27.88 15.78
C GLU A 74 -8.75 27.63 16.18
N GLU A 75 -7.81 28.27 15.46
CA GLU A 75 -6.36 28.06 15.62
C GLU A 75 -5.90 26.62 15.27
N CYS A 76 -6.47 26.02 14.23
CA CYS A 76 -6.14 24.65 13.87
C CYS A 76 -4.67 24.50 13.45
N HIS A 77 -4.04 23.46 13.99
CA HIS A 77 -2.72 23.03 13.58
C HIS A 77 -2.82 22.30 12.22
N HIS A 78 -2.04 22.75 11.24
CA HIS A 78 -1.88 22.07 9.96
C HIS A 78 -0.88 20.93 10.12
N SER A 79 -1.32 19.70 9.98
CA SER A 79 -0.38 18.57 9.94
C SER A 79 0.46 18.59 8.66
N LYS A 80 1.54 17.81 8.64
CA LYS A 80 2.53 17.79 7.53
C LYS A 80 2.82 16.36 7.06
N PHE A 81 1.76 15.55 6.92
CA PHE A 81 1.94 14.18 6.48
C PHE A 81 2.37 14.09 5.03
N SER A 82 3.44 13.35 4.79
CA SER A 82 3.77 12.79 3.49
C SER A 82 3.13 11.41 3.37
N VAL A 83 2.33 11.21 2.32
CA VAL A 83 1.41 10.08 2.19
C VAL A 83 1.89 9.12 1.11
N GLY A 84 2.33 7.93 1.53
CA GLY A 84 2.60 6.82 0.62
C GLY A 84 1.35 5.96 0.37
N VAL A 85 1.29 5.32 -0.79
CA VAL A 85 0.24 4.36 -1.14
C VAL A 85 0.83 3.09 -1.76
N ALA A 86 0.10 1.98 -1.67
CA ALA A 86 0.53 0.73 -2.30
C ALA A 86 0.28 0.73 -3.81
N GLY A 87 1.29 0.23 -4.58
CA GLY A 87 1.20 -0.11 -5.98
C GLY A 87 1.48 -1.60 -6.21
N TYR A 88 1.01 -2.17 -7.32
CA TYR A 88 1.14 -3.62 -7.59
C TYR A 88 1.71 -3.85 -8.98
N PRO A 89 3.02 -4.19 -9.10
CA PRO A 89 3.66 -4.43 -10.41
C PRO A 89 2.94 -5.50 -11.24
N GLU A 90 2.47 -6.56 -10.61
CA GLU A 90 1.77 -7.65 -11.28
C GLU A 90 0.24 -7.50 -11.33
N LYS A 91 -0.37 -6.85 -10.40
CA LYS A 91 -1.79 -6.53 -10.23
C LYS A 91 -2.26 -6.88 -8.80
N HIS A 92 -3.05 -6.02 -8.22
CA HIS A 92 -3.75 -6.33 -6.96
C HIS A 92 -4.75 -7.48 -7.19
N PHE A 93 -4.80 -8.45 -6.27
CA PHE A 93 -5.69 -9.61 -6.38
C PHE A 93 -7.17 -9.24 -6.52
N GLY A 94 -7.61 -8.16 -5.90
CA GLY A 94 -8.99 -7.67 -5.95
C GLY A 94 -9.32 -6.80 -7.16
N ALA A 95 -8.37 -6.46 -8.02
CA ALA A 95 -8.64 -5.71 -9.25
C ALA A 95 -9.09 -6.66 -10.37
N ALA A 96 -10.06 -6.24 -11.18
CA ALA A 96 -10.57 -7.04 -12.28
C ALA A 96 -9.48 -7.29 -13.35
N ASN A 97 -8.71 -6.28 -13.67
CA ASN A 97 -7.65 -6.33 -14.68
C ASN A 97 -6.54 -5.30 -14.33
N PRO A 98 -5.37 -5.34 -15.02
CA PRO A 98 -4.28 -4.39 -14.77
C PRO A 98 -4.65 -2.92 -15.02
N GLN A 99 -5.55 -2.65 -15.96
CA GLN A 99 -5.99 -1.28 -16.26
C GLN A 99 -6.82 -0.70 -15.10
N SER A 100 -7.75 -1.49 -14.55
CA SER A 100 -8.54 -1.08 -13.39
C SER A 100 -7.65 -0.83 -12.17
N ASP A 101 -6.63 -1.68 -11.96
CA ASP A 101 -5.68 -1.52 -10.86
C ASP A 101 -4.85 -0.23 -11.01
N LEU A 102 -4.41 0.07 -12.23
CA LEU A 102 -3.70 1.31 -12.55
C LEU A 102 -4.59 2.54 -12.36
N GLN A 103 -5.88 2.45 -12.71
CA GLN A 103 -6.85 3.51 -12.47
C GLN A 103 -7.03 3.77 -10.97
N TYR A 104 -7.21 2.73 -10.15
CA TYR A 104 -7.30 2.87 -8.70
C TYR A 104 -6.02 3.46 -8.09
N LEU A 105 -4.86 3.13 -8.66
CA LEU A 105 -3.60 3.76 -8.24
C LEU A 105 -3.58 5.25 -8.61
N LYS A 106 -4.03 5.60 -9.81
CA LYS A 106 -4.15 7.00 -10.26
C LYS A 106 -5.08 7.80 -9.34
N GLU A 107 -6.23 7.23 -8.96
CA GLU A 107 -7.17 7.86 -8.01
C GLU A 107 -6.53 8.16 -6.66
N LYS A 108 -5.63 7.29 -6.16
CA LYS A 108 -4.89 7.53 -4.92
C LYS A 108 -3.87 8.67 -5.07
N VAL A 109 -3.20 8.73 -6.21
CA VAL A 109 -2.25 9.82 -6.50
C VAL A 109 -2.98 11.15 -6.69
N ASP A 110 -4.10 11.15 -7.41
CA ASP A 110 -4.93 12.35 -7.61
C ASP A 110 -5.59 12.83 -6.30
N ALA A 111 -5.81 11.93 -5.35
CA ALA A 111 -6.25 12.28 -4.01
C ALA A 111 -5.16 12.97 -3.16
N GLY A 112 -3.91 12.98 -3.62
CA GLY A 112 -2.79 13.66 -2.97
C GLY A 112 -1.71 12.75 -2.39
N ALA A 113 -1.58 11.50 -2.86
CA ALA A 113 -0.45 10.66 -2.45
C ALA A 113 0.86 11.19 -3.02
N ASP A 114 1.90 11.29 -2.18
CA ASP A 114 3.21 11.84 -2.52
C ASP A 114 4.16 10.82 -3.13
N TYR A 115 3.98 9.53 -2.82
CA TYR A 115 4.81 8.45 -3.33
C TYR A 115 4.07 7.11 -3.34
N ILE A 116 4.59 6.16 -4.11
CA ILE A 116 4.08 4.80 -4.20
C ILE A 116 5.14 3.84 -3.66
N VAL A 117 4.74 2.89 -2.81
CA VAL A 117 5.56 1.73 -2.43
C VAL A 117 4.95 0.50 -3.10
N THR A 118 5.76 -0.23 -3.88
CA THR A 118 5.21 -1.39 -4.58
C THR A 118 5.10 -2.62 -3.68
N GLN A 119 4.16 -3.51 -3.99
CA GLN A 119 4.24 -4.89 -3.52
C GLN A 119 5.58 -5.49 -3.97
N MET A 120 6.11 -6.44 -3.21
CA MET A 120 7.31 -7.18 -3.61
C MET A 120 7.13 -7.84 -4.97
N PHE A 121 8.22 -7.96 -5.71
CA PHE A 121 8.30 -8.67 -6.99
C PHE A 121 9.65 -9.40 -7.06
N PHE A 122 9.73 -10.41 -7.92
CA PHE A 122 10.92 -11.26 -8.09
C PHE A 122 11.42 -11.27 -9.53
N ASP A 123 10.74 -10.58 -10.42
CA ASP A 123 11.12 -10.32 -11.80
C ASP A 123 11.16 -8.80 -12.00
N ASN A 124 12.36 -8.27 -12.24
CA ASN A 124 12.56 -6.83 -12.41
C ASN A 124 11.81 -6.27 -13.63
N SER A 125 11.54 -7.08 -14.66
CA SER A 125 10.77 -6.64 -15.83
C SER A 125 9.37 -6.17 -15.43
N LYS A 126 8.74 -6.85 -14.46
CA LYS A 126 7.42 -6.48 -13.93
C LYS A 126 7.40 -5.09 -13.31
N TYR A 127 8.47 -4.75 -12.59
CA TYR A 127 8.60 -3.44 -12.00
C TYR A 127 8.80 -2.35 -13.08
N PHE A 128 9.69 -2.58 -14.03
CA PHE A 128 9.94 -1.60 -15.10
C PHE A 128 8.71 -1.38 -15.98
N ASP A 129 8.01 -2.44 -16.35
CA ASP A 129 6.74 -2.36 -17.09
C ASP A 129 5.66 -1.60 -16.28
N PHE A 130 5.59 -1.84 -14.98
CA PHE A 130 4.69 -1.11 -14.10
C PHE A 130 5.00 0.38 -14.06
N VAL A 131 6.27 0.75 -13.89
CA VAL A 131 6.70 2.15 -13.89
C VAL A 131 6.35 2.82 -15.22
N GLU A 132 6.61 2.15 -16.36
CA GLU A 132 6.27 2.69 -17.68
C GLU A 132 4.76 2.92 -17.82
N ARG A 133 3.92 1.95 -17.41
CA ARG A 133 2.46 2.09 -17.41
C ARG A 133 1.99 3.24 -16.52
N CYS A 134 2.58 3.39 -15.33
CA CYS A 134 2.30 4.51 -14.44
C CYS A 134 2.63 5.86 -15.11
N ARG A 135 3.79 5.99 -15.73
CA ARG A 135 4.19 7.22 -16.40
C ARG A 135 3.28 7.56 -17.58
N LYS A 136 2.89 6.56 -18.38
CA LYS A 136 1.90 6.72 -19.48
C LYS A 136 0.51 7.16 -18.98
N ALA A 137 0.13 6.74 -17.76
CA ALA A 137 -1.11 7.16 -17.11
C ALA A 137 -1.01 8.54 -16.41
N GLY A 138 0.12 9.25 -16.53
CA GLY A 138 0.32 10.56 -15.91
C GLY A 138 0.62 10.50 -14.40
N ILE A 139 1.04 9.36 -13.87
CA ILE A 139 1.52 9.22 -12.50
C ILE A 139 3.00 9.63 -12.48
N THR A 140 3.32 10.76 -11.85
CA THR A 140 4.67 11.34 -11.81
C THR A 140 5.39 11.18 -10.48
N VAL A 141 4.67 10.87 -9.41
CA VAL A 141 5.23 10.69 -8.06
C VAL A 141 6.30 9.58 -8.03
N PRO A 142 7.24 9.61 -7.06
CA PRO A 142 8.22 8.55 -6.87
C PRO A 142 7.56 7.18 -6.70
N ILE A 143 8.17 6.15 -7.31
CA ILE A 143 7.75 4.75 -7.17
C ILE A 143 8.91 3.99 -6.53
N ILE A 144 8.71 3.58 -5.29
CA ILE A 144 9.72 2.91 -4.46
C ILE A 144 9.50 1.41 -4.56
N PRO A 145 10.50 0.61 -4.99
CA PRO A 145 10.36 -0.83 -5.08
C PRO A 145 10.26 -1.47 -3.69
N GLY A 146 9.22 -2.27 -3.47
CA GLY A 146 9.12 -3.15 -2.32
C GLY A 146 9.97 -4.40 -2.53
N ILE A 147 10.90 -4.67 -1.63
CA ILE A 147 11.83 -5.80 -1.72
C ILE A 147 11.64 -6.72 -0.53
N LYS A 148 11.56 -8.01 -0.79
CA LYS A 148 11.55 -9.05 0.24
C LYS A 148 12.52 -10.17 -0.11
N PRO A 149 13.56 -10.42 0.71
CA PRO A 149 14.44 -11.54 0.50
C PRO A 149 13.70 -12.87 0.77
N ILE A 150 14.03 -13.89 -0.04
CA ILE A 150 13.60 -15.27 0.23
C ILE A 150 14.61 -15.84 1.26
N SER A 151 14.15 -16.06 2.48
CA SER A 151 15.00 -16.54 3.58
C SER A 151 14.73 -17.99 3.95
N THR A 152 13.69 -18.61 3.40
CA THR A 152 13.36 -20.01 3.64
C THR A 152 12.71 -20.63 2.41
N PRO A 153 12.86 -21.95 2.14
CA PRO A 153 12.16 -22.64 1.05
C PRO A 153 10.62 -22.51 1.12
N LYS A 154 10.06 -22.39 2.32
CA LYS A 154 8.60 -22.18 2.51
C LYS A 154 8.09 -20.90 1.86
N HIS A 155 8.93 -19.89 1.68
CA HIS A 155 8.55 -18.65 0.97
C HIS A 155 8.16 -18.90 -0.48
N LEU A 156 8.68 -19.96 -1.13
CA LEU A 156 8.30 -20.32 -2.49
C LEU A 156 6.80 -20.67 -2.64
N GLU A 157 6.15 -21.10 -1.57
CA GLU A 157 4.73 -21.46 -1.55
C GLU A 157 3.88 -20.32 -0.95
N ILE A 158 4.36 -19.76 0.16
CA ILE A 158 3.59 -18.76 0.93
C ILE A 158 3.45 -17.44 0.15
N LEU A 159 4.54 -16.94 -0.45
CA LEU A 159 4.52 -15.62 -1.08
C LEU A 159 3.59 -15.55 -2.30
N PRO A 160 3.62 -16.50 -3.26
CA PRO A 160 2.67 -16.50 -4.37
C PRO A 160 1.23 -16.65 -3.91
N ARG A 161 0.97 -17.51 -2.96
CA ARG A 161 -0.37 -17.78 -2.44
C ARG A 161 -0.98 -16.59 -1.70
N THR A 162 -0.17 -15.89 -0.90
CA THR A 162 -0.66 -14.80 -0.05
C THR A 162 -0.71 -13.47 -0.79
N PHE A 163 0.28 -13.19 -1.63
CA PHE A 163 0.45 -11.87 -2.24
C PHE A 163 0.21 -11.85 -3.76
N SER A 164 -0.12 -13.01 -4.35
CA SER A 164 -0.35 -13.15 -5.79
C SER A 164 0.83 -12.66 -6.64
N VAL A 165 2.05 -12.92 -6.18
CA VAL A 165 3.29 -12.60 -6.87
C VAL A 165 3.84 -13.82 -7.61
N SER A 166 4.44 -13.62 -8.77
CA SER A 166 5.10 -14.69 -9.53
C SER A 166 6.56 -14.86 -9.10
N LEU A 167 7.04 -16.11 -9.14
CA LEU A 167 8.44 -16.42 -8.89
C LEU A 167 9.07 -16.95 -10.19
N PRO A 168 10.17 -16.35 -10.67
CA PRO A 168 10.91 -16.89 -11.82
C PRO A 168 11.38 -18.33 -11.56
N GLU A 169 11.30 -19.18 -12.57
CA GLU A 169 11.65 -20.60 -12.46
C GLU A 169 13.11 -20.81 -12.01
N GLU A 170 14.01 -19.97 -12.50
CA GLU A 170 15.43 -19.99 -12.12
C GLU A 170 15.62 -19.70 -10.62
N LEU A 171 14.89 -18.72 -10.08
CA LEU A 171 14.90 -18.41 -8.65
C LEU A 171 14.38 -19.59 -7.82
N VAL A 172 13.28 -20.22 -8.25
CA VAL A 172 12.72 -21.40 -7.58
C VAL A 172 13.72 -22.54 -7.57
N LYS A 173 14.40 -22.83 -8.70
CA LYS A 173 15.44 -23.86 -8.80
C LYS A 173 16.61 -23.55 -7.88
N ALA A 174 17.09 -22.31 -7.86
CA ALA A 174 18.21 -21.89 -7.02
C ALA A 174 17.90 -22.06 -5.53
N VAL A 175 16.74 -21.59 -5.08
CA VAL A 175 16.33 -21.74 -3.66
C VAL A 175 16.15 -23.19 -3.26
N ARG A 176 15.60 -24.04 -4.13
CA ARG A 176 15.45 -25.48 -3.86
C ARG A 176 16.82 -26.20 -3.77
N ALA A 177 17.78 -25.77 -4.59
CA ALA A 177 19.14 -26.32 -4.57
C ALA A 177 19.91 -26.02 -3.27
N CYS A 178 19.58 -24.92 -2.57
CA CYS A 178 20.14 -24.59 -1.25
C CYS A 178 19.66 -25.51 -0.12
N GLY A 179 18.65 -26.35 -0.34
CA GLY A 179 18.08 -27.25 0.67
C GLY A 179 17.51 -26.50 1.86
N GLU A 180 17.77 -27.02 3.07
CA GLU A 180 17.32 -26.40 4.32
C GLU A 180 18.29 -25.35 4.87
N ASP A 181 19.41 -25.12 4.21
CA ASP A 181 20.39 -24.10 4.60
C ASP A 181 19.84 -22.69 4.30
N THR A 182 19.32 -22.08 5.36
CA THR A 182 18.74 -20.72 5.29
C THR A 182 19.80 -19.64 5.07
N GLN A 183 21.09 -19.89 5.28
CA GLN A 183 22.15 -18.94 5.00
C GLN A 183 22.51 -18.92 3.51
N ALA A 184 22.51 -20.08 2.87
CA ALA A 184 22.77 -20.19 1.42
C ALA A 184 21.62 -19.63 0.56
N ALA A 185 20.40 -19.52 1.12
CA ALA A 185 19.22 -18.99 0.43
C ALA A 185 19.09 -17.45 0.54
N ARG A 186 19.97 -16.79 1.28
CA ARG A 186 20.01 -15.34 1.44
C ARG A 186 20.96 -14.69 0.46
#